data_cb159e2d5cb53ea67a204e27c99396be
#
_entry.id   cb159e2d5cb53ea67a204e27c99396be
#
_cell.length_a   1.000
_cell.length_b   1.000
_cell.length_c   1.000
_cell.angle_alpha   90.00
_cell.angle_beta   90.00
_cell.angle_gamma   90.00
#
_symmetry.space_group_name_H-M   'P 1'
#
loop_
_entity.id
_entity.type
_entity.pdbx_description
1 polymer ?
#
loop_
_entity_poly.entity_id
_entity_poly.type
_entity_poly.pdbx_seq_one_letter_code
_entity_poly.pdbx_strand_id
1 'polypeptide(L)'
;TTGIWIMLNMIEAKVPGVYVVHAGEESGCIGSSRLIADEPEWLKSIDAVISFDRKGDNSIVTHQMSMRTASDEFAQSFSDAVGLPQLIADSGGSFTDSNEYCGVVSECTNISVGYRGQHSTKEIQDLDFADLLVAKLIAADWSTLVFERDCTVTEYESDWWDYGYHYGHTYTSDSSSDTNVKHISDIIEDYPDELAKLLHEYGWKADEILSEIFEMDNYNETYGGNSNEISKYIIRKGL
;
A
#
# COMPACT_ATOMS: atom_id res chain seq x y z
N THR A 1 15.01 -2.09 -4.00
CA THR A 1 16.15 -2.68 -4.76
C THR A 1 15.93 -4.16 -5.03
N THR A 2 15.56 -4.98 -4.03
CA THR A 2 15.32 -6.43 -4.20
C THR A 2 14.19 -6.71 -5.19
N GLY A 3 13.07 -5.99 -5.13
CA GLY A 3 11.97 -6.16 -6.08
C GLY A 3 12.38 -5.94 -7.54
N ILE A 4 13.19 -4.91 -7.81
CA ILE A 4 13.74 -4.68 -9.18
C ILE A 4 14.61 -5.86 -9.62
N TRP A 5 15.46 -6.38 -8.74
CA TRP A 5 16.30 -7.54 -9.04
C TRP A 5 15.46 -8.79 -9.34
N ILE A 6 14.38 -9.04 -8.57
CA ILE A 6 13.42 -10.12 -8.84
C ILE A 6 12.83 -9.97 -10.25
N MET A 7 12.27 -8.80 -10.57
CA MET A 7 11.67 -8.54 -11.88
C MET A 7 12.65 -8.72 -13.03
N LEU A 8 13.90 -8.28 -12.89
CA LEU A 8 14.94 -8.45 -13.93
C LEU A 8 15.23 -9.93 -14.19
N ASN A 9 15.29 -10.78 -13.16
CA ASN A 9 15.47 -12.23 -13.33
C ASN A 9 14.24 -12.88 -14.01
N MET A 10 13.02 -12.45 -13.67
CA MET A 10 11.81 -12.93 -14.33
C MET A 10 11.78 -12.53 -15.82
N ILE A 11 12.20 -11.30 -16.16
CA ILE A 11 12.31 -10.83 -17.55
C ILE A 11 13.34 -11.66 -18.31
N GLU A 12 14.54 -11.90 -17.74
CA GLU A 12 15.58 -12.72 -18.36
C GLU A 12 15.11 -14.15 -18.61
N ALA A 13 14.35 -14.71 -17.67
CA ALA A 13 13.73 -16.02 -17.80
C ALA A 13 12.51 -16.03 -18.74
N LYS A 14 12.09 -14.89 -19.27
CA LYS A 14 10.93 -14.71 -20.16
C LYS A 14 9.60 -15.09 -19.51
N VAL A 15 9.45 -14.86 -18.22
CA VAL A 15 8.14 -15.00 -17.55
C VAL A 15 7.19 -13.98 -18.17
N PRO A 16 6.02 -14.40 -18.69
CA PRO A 16 5.05 -13.48 -19.29
C PRO A 16 4.52 -12.48 -18.28
N GLY A 17 4.40 -11.21 -18.68
CA GLY A 17 3.85 -10.16 -17.81
C GLY A 17 4.27 -8.77 -18.29
N VAL A 18 3.70 -7.76 -17.67
CA VAL A 18 4.13 -6.37 -17.81
C VAL A 18 4.94 -6.00 -16.57
N TYR A 19 6.11 -5.46 -16.78
CA TYR A 19 7.03 -5.08 -15.70
C TYR A 19 7.16 -3.57 -15.66
N VAL A 20 6.79 -2.98 -14.53
CA VAL A 20 6.81 -1.53 -14.33
C VAL A 20 7.70 -1.19 -13.14
N VAL A 21 8.56 -0.20 -13.32
CA VAL A 21 9.37 0.37 -12.25
C VAL A 21 8.92 1.81 -12.06
N HIS A 22 8.30 2.08 -10.93
CA HIS A 22 7.80 3.41 -10.60
C HIS A 22 8.90 4.28 -9.99
N ALA A 23 8.78 5.59 -10.22
CA ALA A 23 9.60 6.59 -9.56
C ALA A 23 8.81 7.22 -8.41
N GLY A 24 9.50 7.50 -7.28
CA GLY A 24 8.92 8.27 -6.18
C GLY A 24 7.86 7.54 -5.37
N GLU A 25 8.02 6.24 -5.14
CA GLU A 25 7.15 5.47 -4.24
C GLU A 25 7.20 6.07 -2.83
N GLU A 26 8.38 6.25 -2.26
CA GLU A 26 8.64 6.86 -0.95
C GLU A 26 8.21 8.35 -0.83
N SER A 27 7.90 8.97 -1.98
CA SER A 27 7.41 10.35 -2.06
C SER A 27 5.91 10.42 -2.37
N GLY A 28 5.16 9.37 -2.04
CA GLY A 28 3.71 9.27 -2.23
C GLY A 28 3.32 8.66 -3.57
N CYS A 29 3.99 7.61 -4.00
CA CYS A 29 3.62 6.80 -5.17
C CYS A 29 3.43 7.61 -6.46
N ILE A 30 4.32 8.61 -6.71
CA ILE A 30 4.18 9.57 -7.81
C ILE A 30 4.04 8.87 -9.16
N GLY A 31 4.86 7.83 -9.40
CA GLY A 31 4.88 7.12 -10.68
C GLY A 31 3.64 6.32 -10.94
N SER A 32 3.14 5.59 -9.95
CA SER A 32 1.92 4.78 -10.05
C SER A 32 0.67 5.65 -10.14
N SER A 33 0.57 6.72 -9.33
CA SER A 33 -0.51 7.72 -9.43
C SER A 33 -0.56 8.36 -10.82
N ARG A 34 0.60 8.60 -11.44
CA ARG A 34 0.67 9.16 -12.78
C ARG A 34 0.20 8.15 -13.83
N LEU A 35 0.62 6.89 -13.71
CA LEU A 35 0.24 5.84 -14.66
C LEU A 35 -1.27 5.62 -14.68
N ILE A 36 -1.94 5.58 -13.51
CA ILE A 36 -3.40 5.43 -13.48
C ILE A 36 -4.12 6.65 -14.07
N ALA A 37 -3.57 7.85 -13.91
CA ALA A 37 -4.15 9.06 -14.49
C ALA A 37 -4.01 9.10 -16.02
N ASP A 38 -2.89 8.62 -16.56
CA ASP A 38 -2.58 8.70 -17.98
C ASP A 38 -3.15 7.49 -18.77
N GLU A 39 -3.20 6.28 -18.18
CA GLU A 39 -3.50 5.04 -18.89
C GLU A 39 -4.59 4.17 -18.20
N PRO A 40 -5.71 4.75 -17.73
CA PRO A 40 -6.73 4.00 -16.98
C PRO A 40 -7.38 2.90 -17.81
N GLU A 41 -7.58 3.10 -19.10
CA GLU A 41 -8.22 2.10 -19.97
C GLU A 41 -7.30 0.90 -20.24
N TRP A 42 -5.99 1.12 -20.31
CA TRP A 42 -5.03 0.03 -20.42
C TRP A 42 -5.02 -0.79 -19.13
N LEU A 43 -5.02 -0.15 -17.96
CA LEU A 43 -5.02 -0.81 -16.65
C LEU A 43 -6.23 -1.71 -16.43
N LYS A 44 -7.39 -1.37 -16.98
CA LYS A 44 -8.60 -2.24 -16.97
C LYS A 44 -8.41 -3.58 -17.69
N SER A 45 -7.37 -3.71 -18.51
CA SER A 45 -7.04 -4.97 -19.18
C SER A 45 -6.10 -5.85 -18.35
N ILE A 46 -5.73 -5.42 -17.17
CA ILE A 46 -4.84 -6.11 -16.23
C ILE A 46 -5.69 -6.76 -15.14
N ASP A 47 -5.50 -8.04 -14.91
CA ASP A 47 -6.25 -8.78 -13.88
C ASP A 47 -5.62 -8.62 -12.48
N ALA A 48 -4.27 -8.55 -12.42
CA ALA A 48 -3.55 -8.39 -11.16
C ALA A 48 -2.32 -7.49 -11.27
N VAL A 49 -2.04 -6.75 -10.19
CA VAL A 49 -0.79 -6.02 -9.95
C VAL A 49 -0.12 -6.58 -8.71
N ILE A 50 1.15 -6.97 -8.85
CA ILE A 50 1.95 -7.57 -7.80
C ILE A 50 3.17 -6.69 -7.53
N SER A 51 3.19 -6.01 -6.39
CA SER A 51 4.38 -5.30 -5.90
C SER A 51 5.33 -6.29 -5.20
N PHE A 52 6.62 -6.13 -5.44
CA PHE A 52 7.69 -6.88 -4.78
C PHE A 52 8.40 -5.97 -3.78
N ASP A 53 7.67 -5.58 -2.72
CA ASP A 53 8.14 -4.58 -1.75
C ASP A 53 7.60 -4.79 -0.33
N ARG A 54 7.23 -6.01 0.04
CA ARG A 54 6.83 -6.32 1.41
C ARG A 54 8.00 -6.90 2.20
N LYS A 55 8.19 -6.42 3.44
CA LYS A 55 9.13 -7.00 4.40
C LYS A 55 8.78 -8.45 4.74
N GLY A 56 9.76 -9.17 5.31
CA GLY A 56 9.57 -10.56 5.75
C GLY A 56 9.60 -11.56 4.60
N ASP A 57 9.10 -12.75 4.88
CA ASP A 57 9.21 -13.92 4.01
C ASP A 57 7.92 -14.74 3.93
N ASN A 58 6.79 -14.19 4.43
CA ASN A 58 5.57 -14.95 4.62
C ASN A 58 4.26 -14.23 4.26
N SER A 59 4.31 -13.02 3.72
CA SER A 59 3.09 -12.24 3.46
C SER A 59 2.77 -12.14 1.98
N ILE A 60 1.48 -12.32 1.65
CA ILE A 60 0.79 -11.84 0.45
C ILE A 60 -0.27 -10.86 0.95
N VAL A 61 -0.06 -9.59 0.72
CA VAL A 61 -0.92 -8.53 1.26
C VAL A 61 -2.28 -8.55 0.55
N THR A 62 -3.35 -8.68 1.32
CA THR A 62 -4.75 -8.66 0.85
C THR A 62 -5.47 -7.36 1.20
N HIS A 63 -4.98 -6.62 2.19
CA HIS A 63 -5.49 -5.30 2.55
C HIS A 63 -4.35 -4.31 2.66
N GLN A 64 -4.54 -3.12 2.12
CA GLN A 64 -3.62 -2.00 2.25
C GLN A 64 -4.35 -0.84 2.91
N MET A 65 -3.80 -0.30 4.00
CA MET A 65 -4.48 0.71 4.82
C MET A 65 -5.90 0.28 5.22
N SER A 66 -6.05 -0.96 5.67
CA SER A 66 -7.33 -1.60 6.06
C SER A 66 -8.36 -1.76 4.94
N MET A 67 -8.08 -1.32 3.73
CA MET A 67 -8.94 -1.53 2.56
C MET A 67 -8.52 -2.81 1.84
N ARG A 68 -9.51 -3.65 1.48
CA ARG A 68 -9.25 -4.87 0.70
C ARG A 68 -8.78 -4.50 -0.71
N THR A 69 -7.59 -4.95 -1.07
CA THR A 69 -6.97 -4.71 -2.38
C THR A 69 -6.72 -5.99 -3.17
N ALA A 70 -6.78 -7.15 -2.51
CA ALA A 70 -6.73 -8.47 -3.13
C ALA A 70 -7.62 -9.47 -2.39
N SER A 71 -8.12 -10.48 -3.09
CA SER A 71 -8.92 -11.56 -2.50
C SER A 71 -8.01 -12.56 -1.76
N ASP A 72 -8.59 -13.29 -0.81
CA ASP A 72 -7.91 -14.38 -0.13
C ASP A 72 -7.68 -15.56 -1.09
N GLU A 73 -8.58 -15.76 -2.04
CA GLU A 73 -8.50 -16.75 -3.11
C GLU A 73 -7.33 -16.45 -4.05
N PHE A 74 -7.11 -15.17 -4.40
CA PHE A 74 -5.93 -14.77 -5.15
C PHE A 74 -4.64 -15.09 -4.35
N ALA A 75 -4.58 -14.70 -3.09
CA ALA A 75 -3.42 -14.96 -2.24
C ALA A 75 -3.11 -16.46 -2.11
N GLN A 76 -4.13 -17.30 -1.93
CA GLN A 76 -3.96 -18.75 -1.86
C GLN A 76 -3.49 -19.32 -3.20
N SER A 77 -4.12 -18.94 -4.31
CA SER A 77 -3.75 -19.40 -5.64
C SER A 77 -2.33 -18.98 -6.03
N PHE A 78 -1.90 -17.77 -5.61
CA PHE A 78 -0.53 -17.31 -5.80
C PHE A 78 0.47 -18.16 -5.00
N SER A 79 0.21 -18.42 -3.71
CA SER A 79 1.03 -19.28 -2.86
C SER A 79 1.21 -20.67 -3.46
N ASP A 80 0.11 -21.24 -3.96
CA ASP A 80 0.10 -22.55 -4.62
C ASP A 80 0.88 -22.54 -5.93
N ALA A 81 0.67 -21.53 -6.79
CA ALA A 81 1.34 -21.39 -8.07
C ALA A 81 2.86 -21.27 -7.93
N VAL A 82 3.34 -20.52 -6.95
CA VAL A 82 4.78 -20.40 -6.68
C VAL A 82 5.33 -21.55 -5.83
N GLY A 83 4.47 -22.34 -5.20
CA GLY A 83 4.86 -23.46 -4.34
C GLY A 83 5.65 -23.02 -3.10
N LEU A 84 5.21 -21.95 -2.46
CA LEU A 84 5.75 -21.39 -1.22
C LEU A 84 4.62 -21.26 -0.17
N PRO A 85 4.23 -22.37 0.48
CA PRO A 85 3.07 -22.41 1.38
C PRO A 85 3.22 -21.54 2.65
N GLN A 86 4.41 -21.03 2.92
CA GLN A 86 4.61 -20.02 3.98
C GLN A 86 4.14 -18.62 3.60
N LEU A 87 3.97 -18.33 2.29
CA LEU A 87 3.36 -17.10 1.84
C LEU A 87 1.85 -17.21 2.04
N ILE A 88 1.32 -16.46 2.97
CA ILE A 88 -0.09 -16.49 3.37
C ILE A 88 -0.73 -15.10 3.22
N ALA A 89 -2.04 -15.06 3.12
CA ALA A 89 -2.82 -13.83 3.13
C ALA A 89 -2.50 -12.99 4.38
N ASP A 90 -2.28 -11.68 4.20
CA ASP A 90 -1.90 -10.75 5.25
C ASP A 90 -2.73 -9.46 5.11
N SER A 91 -3.58 -9.17 6.09
CA SER A 91 -4.41 -7.96 6.11
C SER A 91 -3.66 -6.72 6.64
N GLY A 92 -2.45 -6.88 7.15
CA GLY A 92 -1.64 -5.81 7.75
C GLY A 92 -0.79 -5.02 6.77
N GLY A 93 -1.25 -4.80 5.55
CA GLY A 93 -0.51 -4.06 4.53
C GLY A 93 -0.50 -2.55 4.75
N SER A 94 0.68 -1.94 4.52
CA SER A 94 0.82 -0.50 4.36
C SER A 94 0.60 -0.07 2.90
N PHE A 95 0.58 1.23 2.66
CA PHE A 95 0.47 1.80 1.32
C PHE A 95 1.71 1.49 0.48
N THR A 96 1.52 1.15 -0.80
CA THR A 96 2.57 0.98 -1.81
C THR A 96 1.99 1.23 -3.21
N ASP A 97 2.82 1.23 -4.25
CA ASP A 97 2.41 1.48 -5.63
C ASP A 97 1.20 0.64 -6.10
N SER A 98 1.08 -0.63 -5.69
CA SER A 98 -0.06 -1.47 -6.09
C SER A 98 -1.40 -0.98 -5.54
N ASN A 99 -1.42 -0.23 -4.43
CA ASN A 99 -2.65 0.32 -3.88
C ASN A 99 -3.29 1.36 -4.82
N GLU A 100 -2.48 2.11 -5.58
CA GLU A 100 -2.99 3.12 -6.52
C GLU A 100 -3.93 2.52 -7.57
N TYR A 101 -3.75 1.25 -7.91
CA TYR A 101 -4.52 0.56 -8.97
C TYR A 101 -5.78 -0.14 -8.49
N CYS A 102 -6.00 -0.26 -7.17
CA CYS A 102 -7.04 -1.12 -6.60
C CYS A 102 -8.48 -0.73 -6.98
N GLY A 103 -8.71 0.50 -7.48
CA GLY A 103 -10.01 0.95 -8.01
C GLY A 103 -10.26 0.58 -9.48
N VAL A 104 -9.29 -0.01 -10.18
CA VAL A 104 -9.41 -0.37 -11.61
C VAL A 104 -8.90 -1.77 -11.93
N VAL A 105 -8.03 -2.34 -11.09
CA VAL A 105 -7.49 -3.70 -11.22
C VAL A 105 -8.04 -4.55 -10.07
N SER A 106 -8.49 -5.76 -10.39
CA SER A 106 -9.17 -6.63 -9.42
C SER A 106 -8.27 -7.02 -8.26
N GLU A 107 -7.05 -7.47 -8.54
CA GLU A 107 -6.14 -7.96 -7.51
C GLU A 107 -4.89 -7.09 -7.43
N CYS A 108 -4.70 -6.39 -6.32
CA CYS A 108 -3.56 -5.51 -6.09
C CYS A 108 -2.87 -5.91 -4.78
N THR A 109 -1.73 -6.56 -4.89
CA THR A 109 -1.01 -7.13 -3.73
C THR A 109 0.42 -6.64 -3.62
N ASN A 110 1.00 -6.84 -2.44
CA ASN A 110 2.42 -6.66 -2.16
C ASN A 110 2.96 -7.93 -1.49
N ILE A 111 4.08 -8.45 -1.98
CA ILE A 111 4.63 -9.75 -1.58
C ILE A 111 5.93 -9.57 -0.83
N SER A 112 6.11 -10.35 0.25
CA SER A 112 7.35 -10.42 1.00
C SER A 112 8.53 -10.81 0.12
N VAL A 113 9.62 -10.04 0.21
CA VAL A 113 10.84 -10.23 -0.57
C VAL A 113 12.09 -10.48 0.27
N GLY A 114 11.94 -10.70 1.59
CA GLY A 114 13.00 -11.17 2.48
C GLY A 114 13.78 -10.08 3.20
N TYR A 115 13.42 -8.79 3.11
CA TYR A 115 14.10 -7.78 3.91
C TYR A 115 13.43 -7.58 5.28
N ARG A 116 14.17 -7.03 6.24
CA ARG A 116 13.72 -6.70 7.59
C ARG A 116 14.44 -5.46 8.10
N GLY A 117 13.79 -4.73 9.02
CA GLY A 117 14.35 -3.52 9.60
C GLY A 117 14.38 -2.34 8.63
N GLN A 118 13.38 -2.26 7.76
CA GLN A 118 13.21 -1.20 6.76
C GLN A 118 13.27 0.19 7.39
N HIS A 119 13.70 1.17 6.59
CA HIS A 119 13.86 2.58 6.99
C HIS A 119 14.80 2.80 8.19
N SER A 120 15.75 1.87 8.41
CA SER A 120 16.71 1.99 9.49
C SER A 120 18.13 1.55 9.06
N THR A 121 19.13 1.94 9.86
CA THR A 121 20.52 1.49 9.64
C THR A 121 20.74 0.00 9.93
N LYS A 122 19.70 -0.71 10.38
CA LYS A 122 19.72 -2.15 10.67
C LYS A 122 19.00 -2.97 9.62
N GLU A 123 18.67 -2.36 8.47
CA GLU A 123 18.05 -3.06 7.36
C GLU A 123 18.95 -4.20 6.86
N ILE A 124 18.38 -5.36 6.75
CA ILE A 124 19.04 -6.57 6.25
C ILE A 124 18.17 -7.24 5.18
N GLN A 125 18.82 -7.91 4.23
CA GLN A 125 18.17 -8.72 3.20
C GLN A 125 18.53 -10.19 3.39
N ASP A 126 17.53 -11.06 3.43
CA ASP A 126 17.69 -12.51 3.34
C ASP A 126 17.89 -12.89 1.87
N LEU A 127 19.16 -13.16 1.50
CA LEU A 127 19.49 -13.49 0.13
C LEU A 127 19.06 -14.90 -0.24
N ASP A 128 19.06 -15.84 0.69
CA ASP A 128 18.63 -17.22 0.45
C ASP A 128 17.13 -17.26 0.12
N PHE A 129 16.34 -16.47 0.85
CA PHE A 129 14.90 -16.32 0.55
C PHE A 129 14.68 -15.62 -0.79
N ALA A 130 15.42 -14.56 -1.08
CA ALA A 130 15.28 -13.82 -2.34
C ALA A 130 15.60 -14.73 -3.55
N ASP A 131 16.69 -15.52 -3.50
CA ASP A 131 17.05 -16.49 -4.53
C ASP A 131 15.99 -17.59 -4.68
N LEU A 132 15.47 -18.11 -3.57
CA LEU A 132 14.38 -19.09 -3.57
C LEU A 132 13.13 -18.51 -4.23
N LEU A 133 12.73 -17.30 -3.84
CA LEU A 133 11.54 -16.63 -4.37
C LEU A 133 11.65 -16.44 -5.88
N VAL A 134 12.79 -15.95 -6.39
CA VAL A 134 13.03 -15.80 -7.84
C VAL A 134 12.89 -17.15 -8.55
N ALA A 135 13.54 -18.20 -8.05
CA ALA A 135 13.47 -19.52 -8.68
C ALA A 135 12.03 -20.05 -8.75
N LYS A 136 11.24 -19.79 -7.70
CA LYS A 136 9.83 -20.18 -7.62
C LYS A 136 8.94 -19.35 -8.55
N LEU A 137 9.11 -18.03 -8.60
CA LEU A 137 8.38 -17.15 -9.51
C LEU A 137 8.63 -17.49 -10.99
N ILE A 138 9.85 -17.85 -11.34
CA ILE A 138 10.22 -18.30 -12.71
C ILE A 138 9.54 -19.62 -13.07
N ALA A 139 9.41 -20.54 -12.11
CA ALA A 139 8.83 -21.85 -12.32
C ALA A 139 7.30 -21.90 -12.17
N ALA A 140 6.68 -20.81 -11.72
CA ALA A 140 5.26 -20.75 -11.38
C ALA A 140 4.36 -20.94 -12.61
N ASP A 141 3.25 -21.63 -12.42
CA ASP A 141 2.16 -21.70 -13.40
C ASP A 141 1.18 -20.54 -13.17
N TRP A 142 1.44 -19.44 -13.82
CA TRP A 142 0.63 -18.21 -13.71
C TRP A 142 -0.81 -18.37 -14.22
N SER A 143 -1.11 -19.43 -14.97
CA SER A 143 -2.47 -19.68 -15.47
C SER A 143 -3.43 -20.19 -14.39
N THR A 144 -2.92 -20.54 -13.23
CA THR A 144 -3.70 -21.06 -12.09
C THR A 144 -4.17 -19.97 -11.11
N LEU A 145 -3.81 -18.72 -11.35
CA LEU A 145 -4.25 -17.62 -10.51
C LEU A 145 -5.76 -17.42 -10.57
N VAL A 146 -6.34 -17.10 -9.42
CA VAL A 146 -7.77 -16.85 -9.25
C VAL A 146 -7.98 -15.35 -9.04
N PHE A 147 -8.94 -14.74 -9.73
CA PHE A 147 -9.26 -13.32 -9.66
C PHE A 147 -10.73 -13.18 -9.27
N GLU A 148 -11.01 -12.87 -8.01
CA GLU A 148 -12.38 -12.85 -7.48
C GLU A 148 -12.81 -11.49 -6.96
N ARG A 149 -11.86 -10.60 -6.64
CA ARG A 149 -12.20 -9.30 -6.09
C ARG A 149 -12.86 -8.40 -7.15
N ASP A 150 -14.00 -7.79 -6.78
CA ASP A 150 -14.63 -6.72 -7.56
C ASP A 150 -13.99 -5.37 -7.16
N CYS A 151 -13.16 -4.82 -8.05
CA CYS A 151 -12.48 -3.54 -7.82
C CYS A 151 -13.43 -2.32 -7.76
N THR A 152 -14.72 -2.48 -8.12
CA THR A 152 -15.73 -1.43 -7.99
C THR A 152 -16.35 -1.34 -6.59
N VAL A 153 -16.11 -2.37 -5.76
CA VAL A 153 -16.59 -2.46 -4.39
C VAL A 153 -15.45 -2.13 -3.43
N THR A 154 -15.67 -1.18 -2.53
CA THR A 154 -14.71 -0.85 -1.47
C THR A 154 -15.08 -1.63 -0.22
N GLU A 155 -14.18 -2.52 0.21
CA GLU A 155 -14.32 -3.31 1.43
C GLU A 155 -13.24 -2.91 2.43
N TYR A 156 -13.65 -2.67 3.67
CA TYR A 156 -12.74 -2.42 4.79
C TYR A 156 -12.78 -3.58 5.77
N GLU A 157 -11.65 -3.88 6.41
CA GLU A 157 -11.58 -4.86 7.49
C GLU A 157 -12.46 -4.38 8.68
N SER A 158 -13.41 -5.21 9.12
CA SER A 158 -14.44 -4.84 10.10
C SER A 158 -13.88 -4.55 11.50
N ASP A 159 -12.70 -5.06 11.84
CA ASP A 159 -12.13 -4.95 13.18
C ASP A 159 -11.61 -3.54 13.52
N TRP A 160 -11.44 -2.67 12.52
CA TRP A 160 -11.08 -1.27 12.74
C TRP A 160 -12.24 -0.44 13.32
N TRP A 161 -13.49 -0.85 13.05
CA TRP A 161 -14.66 -0.17 13.60
C TRP A 161 -14.98 -0.59 15.03
N ASP A 162 -14.56 -1.79 15.46
CA ASP A 162 -14.85 -2.32 16.80
C ASP A 162 -13.90 -1.74 17.87
N TYR A 163 -12.69 -1.32 17.50
CA TYR A 163 -11.74 -0.70 18.43
C TYR A 163 -12.05 0.77 18.75
N GLY A 164 -12.83 1.46 17.90
CA GLY A 164 -13.29 2.84 18.09
C GLY A 164 -14.55 2.98 18.96
N TYR A 165 -15.30 1.90 19.21
CA TYR A 165 -16.63 1.98 19.82
C TYR A 165 -16.69 1.73 21.33
N HIS A 166 -15.58 1.49 22.01
CA HIS A 166 -15.58 1.29 23.48
C HIS A 166 -15.39 2.56 24.32
N TYR A 167 -15.36 3.75 23.71
CA TYR A 167 -15.54 5.00 24.42
C TYR A 167 -16.88 5.61 24.04
N GLY A 168 -17.87 5.37 24.93
CA GLY A 168 -19.27 5.67 24.78
C GLY A 168 -19.61 7.06 24.24
N HIS A 169 -20.11 7.08 23.01
CA HIS A 169 -21.09 8.06 22.56
C HIS A 169 -22.13 7.34 21.71
N THR A 170 -23.35 7.22 22.27
CA THR A 170 -24.54 6.80 21.55
C THR A 170 -24.88 7.83 20.46
N TYR A 171 -24.71 7.45 19.19
CA TYR A 171 -25.35 8.16 18.08
C TYR A 171 -26.59 7.39 17.66
N THR A 172 -27.74 8.03 17.82
CA THR A 172 -29.02 7.58 17.26
C THR A 172 -28.96 7.73 15.74
N SER A 173 -29.22 6.63 15.04
CA SER A 173 -29.36 6.59 13.59
C SER A 173 -30.57 7.41 13.16
N ASP A 174 -30.35 8.54 12.52
CA ASP A 174 -31.35 9.16 11.65
C ASP A 174 -30.81 9.20 10.24
N SER A 175 -31.58 8.60 9.35
CA SER A 175 -31.23 8.35 7.95
C SER A 175 -31.37 9.62 7.13
N SER A 176 -30.25 10.30 6.86
CA SER A 176 -30.15 11.18 5.70
C SER A 176 -28.70 11.18 5.21
N SER A 177 -28.53 10.86 3.95
CA SER A 177 -27.29 10.78 3.19
C SER A 177 -26.51 12.09 3.24
N ASP A 178 -25.60 12.20 4.19
CA ASP A 178 -24.52 13.19 4.14
C ASP A 178 -23.28 12.51 4.75
N THR A 179 -22.39 12.01 3.89
CA THR A 179 -21.09 11.53 4.30
C THR A 179 -20.27 12.75 4.70
N ASN A 180 -20.44 13.24 5.92
CA ASN A 180 -19.56 14.21 6.55
C ASN A 180 -18.22 13.51 6.86
N VAL A 181 -17.42 13.29 5.83
CA VAL A 181 -15.99 13.00 6.01
C VAL A 181 -15.42 14.29 6.60
N LYS A 182 -15.10 14.28 7.91
CA LYS A 182 -14.44 15.40 8.57
C LYS A 182 -13.14 15.68 7.82
N HIS A 183 -12.89 16.95 7.50
CA HIS A 183 -11.62 17.36 6.94
C HIS A 183 -10.51 17.09 7.98
N ILE A 184 -9.29 16.79 7.52
CA ILE A 184 -8.18 16.46 8.45
C ILE A 184 -7.87 17.62 9.42
N SER A 185 -8.11 18.87 9.01
CA SER A 185 -8.04 20.05 9.87
C SER A 185 -9.01 19.97 11.05
N ASP A 186 -10.23 19.46 10.83
CA ASP A 186 -11.24 19.32 11.87
C ASP A 186 -10.82 18.27 12.90
N ILE A 187 -10.14 17.20 12.43
CA ILE A 187 -9.57 16.17 13.31
C ILE A 187 -8.41 16.74 14.13
N ILE A 188 -7.56 17.57 13.53
CA ILE A 188 -6.44 18.24 14.23
C ILE A 188 -6.95 19.19 15.29
N GLU A 189 -8.04 19.95 15.01
CA GLU A 189 -8.65 20.88 15.95
C GLU A 189 -9.40 20.17 17.09
N ASP A 190 -10.15 19.09 16.76
CA ASP A 190 -10.98 18.38 17.73
C ASP A 190 -10.18 17.42 18.62
N TYR A 191 -9.08 16.82 18.11
CA TYR A 191 -8.32 15.74 18.77
C TYR A 191 -6.80 15.94 18.73
N PRO A 192 -6.26 17.10 19.15
CA PRO A 192 -4.83 17.39 19.03
C PRO A 192 -3.94 16.47 19.89
N ASP A 193 -4.39 16.10 21.08
CA ASP A 193 -3.62 15.26 22.00
C ASP A 193 -3.60 13.79 21.55
N GLU A 194 -4.69 13.30 21.01
CA GLU A 194 -4.81 11.96 20.43
C GLU A 194 -3.96 11.84 19.18
N LEU A 195 -3.97 12.85 18.32
CA LEU A 195 -3.13 12.89 17.13
C LEU A 195 -1.64 12.94 17.51
N ALA A 196 -1.26 13.73 18.51
CA ALA A 196 0.12 13.76 19.00
C ALA A 196 0.59 12.41 19.54
N LYS A 197 -0.28 11.68 20.26
CA LYS A 197 0.02 10.31 20.71
C LYS A 197 0.18 9.35 19.54
N LEU A 198 -0.73 9.42 18.56
CA LEU A 198 -0.68 8.60 17.36
C LEU A 198 0.63 8.81 16.62
N LEU A 199 1.00 10.05 16.33
CA LEU A 199 2.26 10.39 15.66
C LEU A 199 3.48 9.85 16.44
N HIS A 200 3.46 9.97 17.77
CA HIS A 200 4.53 9.44 18.61
C HIS A 200 4.61 7.90 18.59
N GLU A 201 3.47 7.21 18.61
CA GLU A 201 3.39 5.73 18.50
C GLU A 201 3.91 5.23 17.16
N TYR A 202 3.71 5.99 16.07
CA TYR A 202 4.27 5.71 14.76
C TYR A 202 5.73 6.16 14.60
N GLY A 203 6.36 6.65 15.68
CA GLY A 203 7.78 6.97 15.74
C GLY A 203 8.15 8.36 15.22
N TRP A 204 7.16 9.20 14.92
CA TRP A 204 7.41 10.58 14.50
C TRP A 204 7.94 11.44 15.65
N LYS A 205 8.98 12.23 15.39
CA LYS A 205 9.52 13.20 16.33
C LYS A 205 9.11 14.61 15.95
N ALA A 206 9.00 15.48 16.94
CA ALA A 206 8.55 16.86 16.72
C ALA A 206 9.47 17.65 15.76
N ASP A 207 10.78 17.41 15.82
CA ASP A 207 11.77 18.02 14.94
C ASP A 207 11.65 17.53 13.50
N GLU A 208 11.32 16.26 13.29
CA GLU A 208 11.05 15.69 11.95
C GLU A 208 9.78 16.29 11.34
N ILE A 209 8.69 16.37 12.12
CA ILE A 209 7.43 16.99 11.68
C ILE A 209 7.65 18.48 11.32
N LEU A 210 8.37 19.22 12.17
CA LEU A 210 8.66 20.63 11.90
C LEU A 210 9.53 20.81 10.66
N SER A 211 10.54 19.95 10.45
CA SER A 211 11.37 19.98 9.25
C SER A 211 10.54 19.80 7.99
N GLU A 212 9.63 18.83 7.97
CA GLU A 212 8.72 18.59 6.84
C GLU A 212 7.81 19.80 6.58
N ILE A 213 7.23 20.40 7.63
CA ILE A 213 6.38 21.60 7.49
C ILE A 213 7.17 22.76 6.89
N PHE A 214 8.40 23.03 7.37
CA PHE A 214 9.23 24.10 6.85
C PHE A 214 9.74 23.84 5.42
N GLU A 215 10.01 22.60 5.05
CA GLU A 215 10.35 22.25 3.67
C GLU A 215 9.15 22.50 2.73
N MET A 216 7.92 22.21 3.20
CA MET A 216 6.69 22.49 2.45
C MET A 216 6.45 23.99 2.25
N ASP A 217 6.69 24.81 3.27
CA ASP A 217 6.56 26.28 3.16
C ASP A 217 7.55 26.86 2.15
N ASN A 218 8.80 26.42 2.17
CA ASN A 218 9.81 26.81 1.19
C ASN A 218 9.46 26.37 -0.24
N TYR A 219 8.86 25.19 -0.40
CA TYR A 219 8.38 24.70 -1.70
C TYR A 219 7.25 25.59 -2.24
N ASN A 220 6.28 25.96 -1.38
CA ASN A 220 5.15 26.80 -1.75
C ASN A 220 5.58 28.23 -2.14
N GLU A 221 6.56 28.83 -1.44
CA GLU A 221 7.12 30.15 -1.78
C GLU A 221 7.88 30.11 -3.12
N THR A 222 8.57 29.01 -3.41
CA THR A 222 9.42 28.89 -4.60
C THR A 222 8.65 28.53 -5.88
N TYR A 223 7.56 27.74 -5.75
CA TYR A 223 6.83 27.16 -6.89
C TYR A 223 5.35 27.51 -6.97
N GLY A 224 4.83 28.38 -6.08
CA GLY A 224 3.47 28.94 -6.16
C GLY A 224 2.35 27.90 -5.93
N GLY A 225 2.59 26.88 -5.11
CA GLY A 225 1.64 25.82 -4.79
C GLY A 225 0.43 26.32 -3.99
N ASN A 226 -0.75 25.78 -4.28
CA ASN A 226 -2.02 26.13 -3.65
C ASN A 226 -2.19 25.32 -2.35
N SER A 227 -2.69 25.92 -1.27
CA SER A 227 -2.85 25.33 0.08
C SER A 227 -3.60 23.98 0.11
N ASN A 228 -4.37 23.65 -0.93
CA ASN A 228 -5.02 22.34 -1.10
C ASN A 228 -4.06 21.18 -1.45
N GLU A 229 -2.80 21.47 -1.78
CA GLU A 229 -1.79 20.44 -2.05
C GLU A 229 -1.09 19.94 -0.76
N ILE A 230 -1.07 20.75 0.29
CA ILE A 230 -0.44 20.42 1.58
C ILE A 230 -1.12 19.22 2.24
N SER A 231 -2.45 19.21 2.26
CA SER A 231 -3.22 18.08 2.82
C SER A 231 -3.01 16.76 2.05
N LYS A 232 -2.76 16.85 0.74
CA LYS A 232 -2.44 15.67 -0.08
C LYS A 232 -1.06 15.11 0.24
N TYR A 233 -0.10 15.95 0.61
CA TYR A 233 1.27 15.53 0.88
C TYR A 233 1.41 14.84 2.25
N ILE A 234 0.73 15.34 3.28
CA ILE A 234 0.74 14.74 4.63
C ILE A 234 0.08 13.36 4.63
N ILE A 235 -1.02 13.19 3.89
CA ILE A 235 -1.70 11.89 3.72
C ILE A 235 -0.83 10.90 2.89
N ARG A 236 0.03 11.42 1.99
CA ARG A 236 0.86 10.61 1.08
C ARG A 236 2.15 10.08 1.69
N LYS A 237 2.62 10.57 2.82
CA LYS A 237 3.84 10.06 3.50
C LYS A 237 3.58 8.94 4.52
N GLY A 238 2.47 8.23 4.39
CA GLY A 238 2.25 6.97 5.13
C GLY A 238 1.99 7.18 6.62
N LEU A 239 1.01 8.00 6.93
CA LEU A 239 0.27 7.89 8.18
C LEU A 239 -0.73 6.78 8.04
#